data_5dbad1058517638853618cc240160556
#
_entry.id   5dbad1058517638853618cc240160556
#
_cell.length_a   1.000
_cell.length_b   1.000
_cell.length_c   1.000
_cell.angle_alpha   90.00
_cell.angle_beta   90.00
_cell.angle_gamma   90.00
#
_symmetry.space_group_name_H-M   'P 1'
#
loop_
_entity.id
_entity.type
_entity.pdbx_description
1 polymer ?
#
loop_
_entity_poly.entity_id
_entity_poly.type
_entity_poly.pdbx_seq_one_letter_code
_entity_poly.pdbx_strand_id
1 'polypeptide(L)'
;MAALSGHLMAYLILWILPLCTILQALLRFRAICEHGAVRDQNSPLLAARTNLGPTWLRWFLFPYHVNYHIEHHLYPAIPHYNLPACHEEFIRRGILEGAEVRQVFETTGLIGADPAAVD
;
A
#
# COMPACT_ATOMS: atom_id res chain seq x y z
N MET A 1 -16.00 8.68 28.61
CA MET A 1 -16.14 7.36 29.28
C MET A 1 -14.85 6.97 30.02
N ALA A 2 -13.69 6.76 29.35
CA ALA A 2 -12.43 6.33 30.01
C ALA A 2 -11.97 7.27 31.16
N ALA A 3 -12.11 8.57 31.03
CA ALA A 3 -11.77 9.53 32.09
C ALA A 3 -12.67 9.40 33.32
N LEU A 4 -13.96 9.09 33.13
CA LEU A 4 -14.94 8.94 34.21
C LEU A 4 -14.78 7.61 34.95
N SER A 5 -14.21 6.59 34.32
CA SER A 5 -13.96 5.27 34.90
C SER A 5 -12.60 5.14 35.59
N GLY A 6 -11.77 6.19 35.60
CA GLY A 6 -10.41 6.16 36.15
C GLY A 6 -9.38 5.44 35.26
N HIS A 7 -9.77 5.01 34.05
CA HIS A 7 -8.90 4.24 33.12
C HIS A 7 -8.28 5.12 32.01
N LEU A 8 -8.20 6.43 32.21
CA LEU A 8 -7.68 7.36 31.21
C LEU A 8 -6.26 7.01 30.76
N MET A 9 -5.37 6.67 31.71
CA MET A 9 -3.99 6.32 31.38
C MET A 9 -3.90 5.05 30.52
N ALA A 10 -4.68 4.03 30.85
CA ALA A 10 -4.76 2.81 30.05
C ALA A 10 -5.27 3.10 28.63
N TYR A 11 -6.28 3.94 28.48
CA TYR A 11 -6.79 4.37 27.19
C TYR A 11 -5.74 5.11 26.36
N LEU A 12 -5.00 6.04 26.98
CA LEU A 12 -3.94 6.79 26.28
C LEU A 12 -2.81 5.87 25.83
N ILE A 13 -2.35 4.94 26.67
CA ILE A 13 -1.24 4.03 26.33
C ILE A 13 -1.66 2.95 25.34
N LEU A 14 -2.83 2.32 25.53
CA LEU A 14 -3.22 1.17 24.74
C LEU A 14 -3.92 1.55 23.42
N TRP A 15 -4.45 2.75 23.32
CA TRP A 15 -5.19 3.19 22.15
C TRP A 15 -4.58 4.40 21.45
N ILE A 16 -4.42 5.52 22.14
CA ILE A 16 -3.96 6.76 21.52
C ILE A 16 -2.49 6.67 21.09
N LEU A 17 -1.63 6.13 21.95
CA LEU A 17 -0.20 6.04 21.64
C LEU A 17 0.07 5.15 20.41
N PRO A 18 -0.45 3.93 20.28
CA PRO A 18 -0.29 3.13 19.06
C PRO A 18 -0.91 3.78 17.82
N LEU A 19 -2.05 4.44 17.96
CA LEU A 19 -2.72 5.15 16.89
C LEU A 19 -1.85 6.29 16.32
N CYS A 20 -1.19 7.05 17.19
CA CYS A 20 -0.37 8.20 16.81
C CYS A 20 1.09 7.83 16.44
N THR A 21 1.53 6.62 16.71
CA THR A 21 2.90 6.17 16.47
C THR A 21 2.97 5.03 15.47
N ILE A 22 2.75 3.80 15.92
CA ILE A 22 2.93 2.58 15.11
C ILE A 22 2.03 2.60 13.88
N LEU A 23 0.74 2.92 14.06
CA LEU A 23 -0.19 2.95 12.93
C LEU A 23 0.22 4.01 11.90
N GLN A 24 0.61 5.22 12.34
CA GLN A 24 1.06 6.27 11.42
C GLN A 24 2.32 5.86 10.67
N ALA A 25 3.27 5.22 11.34
CA ALA A 25 4.48 4.71 10.69
C ALA A 25 4.15 3.66 9.61
N LEU A 26 3.28 2.70 9.93
CA LEU A 26 2.83 1.68 8.96
C LEU A 26 2.09 2.27 7.77
N LEU A 27 1.18 3.23 8.00
CA LEU A 27 0.44 3.89 6.92
C LEU A 27 1.37 4.71 6.02
N ARG A 28 2.35 5.42 6.57
CA ARG A 28 3.35 6.17 5.79
C ARG A 28 4.25 5.23 5.00
N PHE A 29 4.75 4.15 5.61
CA PHE A 29 5.54 3.14 4.92
C PHE A 29 4.76 2.54 3.75
N ARG A 30 3.49 2.19 3.96
CA ARG A 30 2.61 1.70 2.91
C ARG A 30 2.44 2.72 1.78
N ALA A 31 2.16 3.98 2.10
CA ALA A 31 2.01 5.03 1.10
C ALA A 31 3.29 5.21 0.26
N ILE A 32 4.47 5.08 0.87
CA ILE A 32 5.75 5.11 0.15
C ILE A 32 5.88 3.90 -0.77
N CYS A 33 5.48 2.70 -0.33
CA CYS A 33 5.50 1.51 -1.19
C CYS A 33 4.54 1.62 -2.38
N GLU A 34 3.40 2.27 -2.21
CA GLU A 34 2.37 2.44 -3.24
C GLU A 34 2.69 3.57 -4.23
N HIS A 35 3.25 4.69 -3.75
CA HIS A 35 3.45 5.93 -4.53
C HIS A 35 4.89 6.47 -4.52
N GLY A 36 5.80 5.89 -3.74
CA GLY A 36 7.18 6.36 -3.68
C GLY A 36 7.96 6.01 -4.94
N ALA A 37 8.73 6.97 -5.48
CA ALA A 37 9.59 6.80 -6.65
C ALA A 37 8.86 6.20 -7.88
N VAL A 38 7.61 6.58 -8.10
CA VAL A 38 6.86 6.21 -9.32
C VAL A 38 7.30 7.08 -10.50
N ARG A 39 7.19 6.54 -11.73
CA ARG A 39 7.72 7.18 -12.94
C ARG A 39 6.98 8.43 -13.36
N ASP A 40 5.66 8.44 -13.23
CA ASP A 40 4.82 9.58 -13.63
C ASP A 40 3.58 9.66 -12.73
N GLN A 41 3.50 10.72 -11.96
CA GLN A 41 2.38 10.95 -11.04
C GLN A 41 1.10 11.44 -11.77
N ASN A 42 1.18 11.81 -13.03
CA ASN A 42 0.03 12.30 -13.79
C ASN A 42 -0.67 11.19 -14.59
N SER A 43 -0.02 10.04 -14.75
CA SER A 43 -0.59 8.89 -15.46
C SER A 43 -1.33 7.97 -14.49
N PRO A 44 -2.62 7.66 -14.69
CA PRO A 44 -3.35 6.73 -13.83
C PRO A 44 -2.68 5.34 -13.70
N LEU A 45 -1.93 4.92 -14.73
CA LEU A 45 -1.23 3.65 -14.77
C LEU A 45 0.13 3.69 -14.06
N LEU A 46 0.80 4.85 -14.06
CA LEU A 46 2.18 5.01 -13.60
C LEU A 46 2.29 5.77 -12.27
N ALA A 47 1.18 6.33 -11.78
CA ALA A 47 1.12 7.10 -10.52
C ALA A 47 1.08 6.23 -9.26
N ALA A 48 0.96 4.92 -9.43
CA ALA A 48 0.86 3.96 -8.34
C ALA A 48 1.62 2.68 -8.68
N ARG A 49 1.82 1.85 -7.66
CA ARG A 49 2.50 0.56 -7.79
C ARG A 49 1.64 -0.55 -7.20
N THR A 50 1.52 -1.67 -7.93
CA THR A 50 0.98 -2.91 -7.39
C THR A 50 2.08 -3.72 -6.75
N ASN A 51 1.96 -3.99 -5.45
CA ASN A 51 2.94 -4.69 -4.65
C ASN A 51 2.53 -6.14 -4.42
N LEU A 52 3.19 -7.07 -5.10
CA LEU A 52 3.00 -8.49 -4.91
C LEU A 52 3.90 -9.01 -3.78
N GLY A 53 3.53 -10.11 -3.14
CA GLY A 53 4.34 -10.69 -2.07
C GLY A 53 3.66 -11.82 -1.32
N PRO A 54 4.34 -12.43 -0.36
CA PRO A 54 3.79 -13.55 0.40
C PRO A 54 2.56 -13.13 1.19
N THR A 55 1.64 -14.06 1.39
CA THR A 55 0.31 -13.81 1.99
C THR A 55 0.39 -13.15 3.36
N TRP A 56 1.32 -13.57 4.22
CA TRP A 56 1.48 -12.98 5.55
C TRP A 56 1.86 -11.49 5.51
N LEU A 57 2.74 -11.10 4.56
CA LEU A 57 3.17 -9.72 4.41
C LEU A 57 2.05 -8.84 3.85
N ARG A 58 1.29 -9.38 2.89
CA ARG A 58 0.10 -8.70 2.35
C ARG A 58 -0.95 -8.49 3.44
N TRP A 59 -1.21 -9.48 4.28
CA TRP A 59 -2.13 -9.36 5.40
C TRP A 59 -1.73 -8.26 6.39
N PHE A 60 -0.43 -8.14 6.66
CA PHE A 60 0.10 -7.18 7.63
C PHE A 60 0.18 -5.75 7.07
N LEU A 61 0.76 -5.57 5.87
CA LEU A 61 1.00 -4.24 5.29
C LEU A 61 -0.15 -3.77 4.39
N PHE A 62 -0.79 -4.68 3.68
CA PHE A 62 -1.78 -4.36 2.65
C PHE A 62 -3.10 -5.13 2.87
N PRO A 63 -3.77 -4.96 4.04
CA PRO A 63 -5.05 -5.63 4.28
C PRO A 63 -6.07 -5.25 3.19
N TYR A 64 -7.09 -6.07 3.02
CA TYR A 64 -8.17 -5.84 2.04
C TYR A 64 -7.68 -5.72 0.59
N HIS A 65 -6.63 -6.43 0.21
CA HIS A 65 -6.09 -6.44 -1.16
C HIS A 65 -5.66 -5.07 -1.70
N VAL A 66 -5.40 -4.08 -0.84
CA VAL A 66 -4.94 -2.75 -1.27
C VAL A 66 -3.55 -2.77 -1.93
N ASN A 67 -2.85 -3.90 -1.88
CA ASN A 67 -1.62 -4.12 -2.63
C ASN A 67 -1.82 -4.07 -4.16
N TYR A 68 -3.04 -4.29 -4.67
CA TYR A 68 -3.43 -4.10 -6.07
C TYR A 68 -3.82 -2.64 -6.32
N HIS A 69 -2.84 -1.74 -6.12
CA HIS A 69 -3.14 -0.32 -6.01
C HIS A 69 -3.32 0.37 -7.35
N ILE A 70 -2.66 -0.11 -8.42
CA ILE A 70 -2.88 0.36 -9.80
C ILE A 70 -4.32 0.04 -10.22
N GLU A 71 -4.78 -1.18 -9.98
CA GLU A 71 -6.13 -1.64 -10.31
C GLU A 71 -7.19 -0.79 -9.60
N HIS A 72 -6.93 -0.48 -8.33
CA HIS A 72 -7.79 0.41 -7.56
C HIS A 72 -7.83 1.84 -8.13
N HIS A 73 -6.70 2.38 -8.57
CA HIS A 73 -6.64 3.70 -9.22
C HIS A 73 -7.37 3.74 -10.55
N LEU A 74 -7.22 2.69 -11.37
CA LEU A 74 -7.89 2.60 -12.66
C LEU A 74 -9.41 2.43 -12.53
N TYR A 75 -9.85 1.65 -11.54
CA TYR A 75 -11.26 1.31 -11.32
C TYR A 75 -11.62 1.34 -9.82
N PRO A 76 -11.73 2.51 -9.21
CA PRO A 76 -11.97 2.65 -7.76
C PRO A 76 -13.32 2.08 -7.29
N ALA A 77 -14.25 1.84 -8.21
CA ALA A 77 -15.55 1.24 -7.90
C ALA A 77 -15.50 -0.30 -7.72
N ILE A 78 -14.38 -0.96 -8.05
CA ILE A 78 -14.24 -2.41 -7.86
C ILE A 78 -14.11 -2.71 -6.36
N PRO A 79 -14.96 -3.60 -5.81
CA PRO A 79 -14.81 -4.05 -4.44
C PRO A 79 -13.45 -4.72 -4.20
N HIS A 80 -12.83 -4.47 -3.04
CA HIS A 80 -11.48 -4.94 -2.74
C HIS A 80 -11.27 -6.46 -2.91
N TYR A 81 -12.30 -7.27 -2.65
CA TYR A 81 -12.22 -8.73 -2.80
C TYR A 81 -12.18 -9.19 -4.26
N ASN A 82 -12.52 -8.33 -5.22
CA ASN A 82 -12.42 -8.59 -6.66
C ASN A 82 -11.12 -8.06 -7.27
N LEU A 83 -10.30 -7.30 -6.55
CA LEU A 83 -9.04 -6.77 -7.07
C LEU A 83 -8.06 -7.84 -7.57
N PRO A 84 -7.91 -9.01 -6.91
CA PRO A 84 -7.07 -10.08 -7.47
C PRO A 84 -7.53 -10.58 -8.84
N ALA A 85 -8.83 -10.81 -9.02
CA ALA A 85 -9.39 -11.24 -10.30
C ALA A 85 -9.28 -10.13 -11.37
N CYS A 86 -9.44 -8.87 -10.97
CA CYS A 86 -9.21 -7.72 -11.83
C CYS A 86 -7.76 -7.65 -12.32
N HIS A 87 -6.79 -7.89 -11.44
CA HIS A 87 -5.37 -7.94 -11.78
C HIS A 87 -5.06 -9.01 -12.83
N GLU A 88 -5.56 -10.23 -12.63
CA GLU A 88 -5.39 -11.31 -13.60
C GLU A 88 -5.98 -10.97 -14.98
N GLU A 89 -7.17 -10.36 -15.00
CA GLU A 89 -7.81 -9.91 -16.22
C GLU A 89 -7.03 -8.79 -16.91
N PHE A 90 -6.46 -7.85 -16.16
CA PHE A 90 -5.65 -6.78 -16.70
C PHE A 90 -4.34 -7.30 -17.31
N ILE A 91 -3.69 -8.28 -16.67
CA ILE A 91 -2.53 -8.97 -17.26
C ILE A 91 -2.93 -9.62 -18.57
N ARG A 92 -4.03 -10.37 -18.58
CA ARG A 92 -4.52 -11.09 -19.78
C ARG A 92 -4.81 -10.15 -20.95
N ARG A 93 -5.27 -8.94 -20.68
CA ARG A 93 -5.57 -7.90 -21.69
C ARG A 93 -4.39 -7.01 -22.03
N GLY A 94 -3.24 -7.16 -21.42
CA GLY A 94 -2.08 -6.29 -21.61
C GLY A 94 -2.25 -4.86 -21.07
N ILE A 95 -3.25 -4.61 -20.20
CA ILE A 95 -3.53 -3.28 -19.65
C ILE A 95 -2.40 -2.80 -18.73
N LEU A 96 -1.72 -3.74 -18.05
CA LEU A 96 -0.61 -3.44 -17.13
C LEU A 96 0.75 -3.40 -17.82
N GLU A 97 0.81 -3.37 -19.15
CA GLU A 97 2.09 -3.22 -19.88
C GLU A 97 2.72 -1.87 -19.54
N GLY A 98 3.97 -1.91 -19.05
CA GLY A 98 4.69 -0.72 -18.59
C GLY A 98 4.33 -0.22 -17.19
N ALA A 99 3.32 -0.81 -16.54
CA ALA A 99 2.95 -0.50 -15.17
C ALA A 99 3.98 -1.02 -14.15
N GLU A 100 4.03 -0.40 -12.98
CA GLU A 100 4.93 -0.83 -11.90
C GLU A 100 4.31 -1.94 -11.04
N VAL A 101 4.31 -3.17 -11.56
CA VAL A 101 3.97 -4.36 -10.79
C VAL A 101 5.26 -4.99 -10.27
N ARG A 102 5.48 -4.97 -8.94
CA ARG A 102 6.74 -5.40 -8.31
C ARG A 102 6.49 -6.30 -7.11
N GLN A 103 7.53 -7.05 -6.74
CA GLN A 103 7.53 -7.71 -5.43
C GLN A 103 7.80 -6.68 -4.32
N VAL A 104 7.15 -6.81 -3.16
CA VAL A 104 7.31 -5.88 -2.03
C VAL A 104 8.78 -5.69 -1.64
N PHE A 105 9.60 -6.76 -1.68
CA PHE A 105 11.02 -6.69 -1.35
C PHE A 105 11.84 -5.89 -2.37
N GLU A 106 11.47 -5.92 -3.65
CA GLU A 106 12.08 -5.09 -4.69
C GLU A 106 11.72 -3.62 -4.48
N THR A 107 10.47 -3.35 -4.15
CA THR A 107 10.00 -2.00 -3.83
C THR A 107 10.77 -1.40 -2.66
N THR A 108 10.99 -2.16 -1.58
CA THR A 108 11.75 -1.67 -0.42
C THR A 108 13.21 -1.41 -0.75
N GLY A 109 13.80 -2.20 -1.65
CA GLY A 109 15.15 -1.96 -2.18
C GLY A 109 15.26 -0.65 -2.96
N LEU A 110 14.27 -0.31 -3.78
CA LEU A 110 14.24 0.94 -4.55
C LEU A 110 14.09 2.17 -3.65
N ILE A 111 13.32 2.08 -2.58
CA ILE A 111 13.13 3.19 -1.62
C ILE A 111 14.42 3.51 -0.87
N GLY A 112 15.29 2.52 -0.67
CA GLY A 112 16.61 2.68 -0.05
C GLY A 112 17.75 3.00 -1.02
N ALA A 113 17.50 2.95 -2.33
CA ALA A 113 18.49 3.28 -3.36
C ALA A 113 18.53 4.79 -3.63
N ASP A 114 19.70 5.28 -3.97
CA ASP A 114 19.89 6.66 -4.42
C ASP A 114 19.00 6.93 -5.66
N PRO A 115 18.16 7.98 -5.65
CA PRO A 115 17.32 8.33 -6.79
C PRO A 115 18.10 8.56 -8.11
N ALA A 116 19.41 8.80 -8.04
CA ALA A 116 20.29 8.91 -9.20
C ALA A 116 20.69 7.54 -9.84
N ALA A 117 20.31 6.42 -9.23
CA ALA A 117 20.66 5.07 -9.71
C ALA A 117 19.50 4.38 -10.48
N VAL A 118 18.42 5.09 -10.74
CA VAL A 118 17.20 4.56 -11.40
C VAL A 118 17.05 5.24 -12.78
N ASP A 119 18.06 5.06 -13.64
CA ASP A 119 17.98 5.36 -15.09
C ASP A 119 17.64 4.08 -15.87
#